data_e74b24042aad841efc5611deda4400a9
#
_entry.id   e74b24042aad841efc5611deda4400a9
#
_cell.length_a   1.000
_cell.length_b   1.000
_cell.length_c   1.000
_cell.angle_alpha   90.00
_cell.angle_beta   90.00
_cell.angle_gamma   90.00
#
_symmetry.space_group_name_H-M   'P 1'
#
loop_
_entity.id
_entity.type
_entity.pdbx_description
1 polymer ?
#
loop_
_entity_poly.entity_id
_entity_poly.type
_entity_poly.pdbx_seq_one_letter_code
_entity_poly.pdbx_strand_id
1 'polypeptide(L)'
;MNKIMSSYDAISLIKNGDTVAVGGFIGCGHPEELTIKINESFLEKGFPNNLTLVYAAGQGDSKDKGLNRLGVEGLVSKVIGGHWGLAPKLVKLAIENKIQAYNLPQGVISHLYRDIAAGKPGTITHVGLKTFVDPRIDGGKLNDITKEDIVKVIEIDNKEYLFYKAFPINVTLLRASYADEFGNATMEKEAVTLDGLSMAQAAKNSGGIVILQVEKIVANGTLDPRKVKIPGILVDAIVISKPENHMQTYAEQYNPSYNGEIKMALTNIPGLKLDERKIISRRAAMELIPNAITNLGIGVPEGISMVANEEGIGSGLKVTLESGPIGGIPAGGLSFGASINPESILDQ
;
A
#
# COMPACT_ATOMS: atom_id res chain seq x y z
N MET A 1 7.10 6.46 28.05
CA MET A 1 6.54 7.67 27.41
C MET A 1 5.16 7.36 26.87
N ASN A 2 4.21 8.27 27.02
CA ASN A 2 2.91 8.13 26.38
C ASN A 2 3.08 8.31 24.87
N LYS A 3 2.67 7.32 24.08
CA LYS A 3 2.75 7.34 22.61
C LYS A 3 1.47 7.88 21.97
N ILE A 4 0.38 7.91 22.73
CA ILE A 4 -0.93 8.37 22.25
C ILE A 4 -0.93 9.88 22.20
N MET A 5 -1.21 10.43 21.04
CA MET A 5 -1.22 11.87 20.83
C MET A 5 -2.24 12.29 19.76
N SER A 6 -2.47 13.58 19.63
CA SER A 6 -3.33 14.10 18.56
C SER A 6 -2.65 13.91 17.18
N SER A 7 -3.45 13.86 16.12
CA SER A 7 -2.91 13.80 14.76
C SER A 7 -2.01 15.01 14.45
N TYR A 8 -2.31 16.16 15.02
CA TYR A 8 -1.51 17.37 14.88
C TYR A 8 -0.13 17.23 15.54
N ASP A 9 -0.07 16.72 16.79
CA ASP A 9 1.20 16.52 17.49
C ASP A 9 2.04 15.45 16.79
N ALA A 10 1.40 14.37 16.32
CA ALA A 10 2.08 13.30 15.63
C ALA A 10 2.76 13.76 14.33
N ILE A 11 2.05 14.56 13.50
CA ILE A 11 2.66 15.04 12.25
C ILE A 11 3.72 16.12 12.50
N SER A 12 3.71 16.81 13.64
CA SER A 12 4.75 17.76 14.01
C SER A 12 6.12 17.12 14.24
N LEU A 13 6.18 15.80 14.40
CA LEU A 13 7.42 15.03 14.49
C LEU A 13 8.11 14.87 13.12
N ILE A 14 7.40 15.07 12.01
CA ILE A 14 7.95 15.02 10.65
C ILE A 14 8.75 16.29 10.40
N LYS A 15 9.93 16.14 9.83
CA LYS A 15 10.80 17.29 9.53
C LYS A 15 10.77 17.63 8.05
N ASN A 16 11.14 18.84 7.70
CA ASN A 16 11.35 19.23 6.31
C ASN A 16 12.43 18.36 5.67
N GLY A 17 12.16 17.86 4.46
CA GLY A 17 13.09 17.01 3.72
C GLY A 17 13.08 15.54 4.12
N ASP A 18 12.30 15.13 5.12
CA ASP A 18 12.20 13.72 5.52
C ASP A 18 11.75 12.81 4.39
N THR A 19 12.28 11.59 4.39
CA THR A 19 11.75 10.48 3.58
C THR A 19 10.61 9.83 4.34
N VAL A 20 9.39 9.96 3.80
CA VAL A 20 8.14 9.47 4.38
C VAL A 20 7.64 8.27 3.58
N ALA A 21 7.63 7.09 4.19
CA ALA A 21 7.03 5.90 3.63
C ALA A 21 5.56 5.79 4.07
N VAL A 22 4.65 5.52 3.14
CA VAL A 22 3.21 5.42 3.41
C VAL A 22 2.70 4.04 3.05
N GLY A 23 2.14 3.33 4.05
CA GLY A 23 1.49 2.03 3.87
C GLY A 23 0.11 2.19 3.25
N GLY A 24 -0.32 1.19 2.47
CA GLY A 24 -1.65 1.15 1.86
C GLY A 24 -1.65 0.52 0.47
N PHE A 25 -2.86 0.09 0.06
CA PHE A 25 -3.15 -0.45 -1.26
C PHE A 25 -4.52 0.07 -1.70
N ILE A 26 -4.58 0.92 -2.71
CA ILE A 26 -5.78 1.66 -3.14
C ILE A 26 -6.38 2.42 -1.97
N GLY A 27 -7.45 1.91 -1.36
CA GLY A 27 -8.09 2.46 -0.15
C GLY A 27 -7.94 1.58 1.09
N CYS A 28 -7.32 0.39 0.95
CA CYS A 28 -7.08 -0.53 2.06
C CYS A 28 -5.81 -0.16 2.81
N GLY A 29 -5.85 -0.09 4.13
CA GLY A 29 -4.68 0.13 4.96
C GLY A 29 -4.02 1.51 4.87
N HIS A 30 -4.57 2.46 4.08
CA HIS A 30 -4.03 3.81 3.97
C HIS A 30 -4.33 4.64 5.22
N PRO A 31 -3.34 5.33 5.83
CA PRO A 31 -3.53 6.16 7.01
C PRO A 31 -4.07 7.56 6.65
N GLU A 32 -5.34 7.62 6.22
CA GLU A 32 -5.97 8.82 5.66
C GLU A 32 -5.98 10.01 6.64
N GLU A 33 -6.22 9.79 7.95
CA GLU A 33 -6.17 10.86 8.97
C GLU A 33 -4.81 11.56 9.00
N LEU A 34 -3.73 10.78 8.90
CA LEU A 34 -2.37 11.31 8.93
C LEU A 34 -2.06 12.10 7.66
N THR A 35 -2.43 11.58 6.50
CA THR A 35 -2.17 12.27 5.22
C THR A 35 -3.02 13.53 5.05
N ILE A 36 -4.26 13.53 5.54
CA ILE A 36 -5.08 14.74 5.64
C ILE A 36 -4.38 15.78 6.52
N LYS A 37 -3.90 15.37 7.69
CA LYS A 37 -3.31 16.31 8.65
C LYS A 37 -1.98 16.89 8.16
N ILE A 38 -1.16 16.10 7.45
CA ILE A 38 0.05 16.62 6.77
C ILE A 38 -0.32 17.69 5.75
N ASN A 39 -1.34 17.43 4.93
CA ASN A 39 -1.82 18.40 3.94
C ASN A 39 -2.31 19.70 4.59
N GLU A 40 -3.18 19.59 5.60
CA GLU A 40 -3.71 20.75 6.33
C GLU A 40 -2.58 21.58 6.94
N SER A 41 -1.64 20.94 7.64
CA SER A 41 -0.50 21.62 8.25
C SER A 41 0.37 22.35 7.23
N PHE A 42 0.61 21.73 6.07
CA PHE A 42 1.37 22.36 5.00
C PHE A 42 0.63 23.59 4.43
N LEU A 43 -0.67 23.46 4.16
CA LEU A 43 -1.47 24.57 3.62
C LEU A 43 -1.58 25.75 4.61
N GLU A 44 -1.65 25.47 5.90
CA GLU A 44 -1.76 26.50 6.95
C GLU A 44 -0.41 27.15 7.31
N LYS A 45 0.67 26.34 7.35
CA LYS A 45 1.96 26.74 7.95
C LYS A 45 3.18 26.57 7.05
N GLY A 46 3.01 25.98 5.86
CA GLY A 46 4.13 25.60 5.00
C GLY A 46 5.03 24.49 5.57
N PHE A 47 4.52 23.71 6.54
CA PHE A 47 5.27 22.67 7.25
C PHE A 47 4.43 21.40 7.45
N PRO A 48 5.02 20.17 7.32
CA PRO A 48 6.36 19.90 6.77
C PRO A 48 6.43 20.20 5.27
N ASN A 49 7.64 20.33 4.70
CA ASN A 49 7.83 20.61 3.28
C ASN A 49 9.00 19.84 2.68
N ASN A 50 9.08 19.83 1.34
CA ASN A 50 10.15 19.19 0.58
C ASN A 50 10.34 17.69 0.89
N LEU A 51 9.28 16.99 1.23
CA LEU A 51 9.33 15.58 1.60
C LEU A 51 9.75 14.70 0.41
N THR A 52 10.43 13.59 0.70
CA THR A 52 10.56 12.46 -0.22
C THR A 52 9.48 11.44 0.13
N LEU A 53 8.54 11.19 -0.77
CA LEU A 53 7.47 10.23 -0.58
C LEU A 53 7.85 8.87 -1.15
N VAL A 54 7.63 7.79 -0.40
CA VAL A 54 7.88 6.41 -0.83
C VAL A 54 6.64 5.55 -0.60
N TYR A 55 6.25 4.77 -1.61
CA TYR A 55 5.15 3.82 -1.49
C TYR A 55 5.28 2.68 -2.50
N ALA A 56 4.93 1.46 -2.12
CA ALA A 56 4.96 0.30 -3.02
C ALA A 56 3.73 0.27 -3.93
N ALA A 57 2.55 0.08 -3.36
CA ALA A 57 1.30 0.03 -4.11
C ALA A 57 0.69 1.42 -4.32
N GLY A 58 -0.06 1.59 -5.41
CA GLY A 58 -0.84 2.81 -5.65
C GLY A 58 -1.93 2.99 -4.60
N GLN A 59 -2.05 4.21 -4.06
CA GLN A 59 -2.99 4.56 -3.01
C GLN A 59 -3.76 5.81 -3.39
N GLY A 60 -5.07 5.70 -3.48
CA GLY A 60 -5.93 6.83 -3.85
C GLY A 60 -7.21 6.39 -4.54
N ASP A 61 -8.11 7.36 -4.71
CA ASP A 61 -9.40 7.22 -5.38
C ASP A 61 -9.42 7.82 -6.79
N SER A 62 -8.25 8.13 -7.34
CA SER A 62 -8.07 8.88 -8.60
C SER A 62 -8.65 10.31 -8.56
N LYS A 63 -8.89 10.88 -7.38
CA LYS A 63 -9.45 12.23 -7.19
C LYS A 63 -8.74 12.98 -6.06
N ASP A 64 -9.17 12.75 -4.82
CA ASP A 64 -8.77 13.56 -3.68
C ASP A 64 -8.21 12.76 -2.49
N LYS A 65 -8.55 11.47 -2.35
CA LYS A 65 -8.15 10.63 -1.22
C LYS A 65 -6.77 10.00 -1.43
N GLY A 66 -6.23 9.48 -0.35
CA GLY A 66 -4.95 8.79 -0.36
C GLY A 66 -3.79 9.73 -0.63
N LEU A 67 -2.85 9.29 -1.44
CA LEU A 67 -1.65 10.08 -1.78
C LEU A 67 -1.97 11.38 -2.55
N ASN A 68 -3.20 11.54 -3.08
CA ASN A 68 -3.63 12.82 -3.63
C ASN A 68 -3.59 13.95 -2.60
N ARG A 69 -3.74 13.65 -1.30
CA ARG A 69 -3.57 14.62 -0.20
C ARG A 69 -2.19 15.27 -0.19
N LEU A 70 -1.18 14.49 -0.60
CA LEU A 70 0.22 14.93 -0.60
C LEU A 70 0.65 15.57 -1.92
N GLY A 71 -0.20 15.54 -2.95
CA GLY A 71 0.07 16.10 -4.28
C GLY A 71 -0.06 17.63 -4.33
N VAL A 72 0.71 18.33 -3.47
CA VAL A 72 0.75 19.80 -3.38
C VAL A 72 2.17 20.27 -3.66
N GLU A 73 2.32 21.29 -4.53
CA GLU A 73 3.63 21.87 -4.85
C GLU A 73 4.33 22.43 -3.58
N GLY A 74 5.58 22.05 -3.38
CA GLY A 74 6.36 22.40 -2.19
C GLY A 74 6.21 21.46 -1.01
N LEU A 75 5.11 20.69 -0.89
CA LEU A 75 4.98 19.68 0.15
C LEU A 75 5.90 18.48 -0.12
N VAL A 76 5.92 17.99 -1.35
CA VAL A 76 6.81 16.92 -1.79
C VAL A 76 7.82 17.46 -2.80
N SER A 77 9.07 16.97 -2.75
CA SER A 77 10.14 17.30 -3.70
C SER A 77 10.59 16.08 -4.51
N LYS A 78 10.39 14.88 -3.99
CA LYS A 78 10.75 13.62 -4.63
C LYS A 78 9.68 12.56 -4.33
N VAL A 79 9.37 11.72 -5.29
CA VAL A 79 8.47 10.58 -5.13
C VAL A 79 9.09 9.32 -5.75
N ILE A 80 9.11 8.23 -4.97
CA ILE A 80 9.51 6.89 -5.41
C ILE A 80 8.28 6.00 -5.22
N GLY A 81 7.59 5.68 -6.31
CA GLY A 81 6.32 4.94 -6.26
C GLY A 81 6.27 3.76 -7.22
N GLY A 82 5.54 2.73 -6.84
CA GLY A 82 5.31 1.55 -7.70
C GLY A 82 4.15 1.73 -8.67
N HIS A 83 3.18 2.58 -8.35
CA HIS A 83 2.03 2.86 -9.20
C HIS A 83 1.52 4.29 -8.98
N TRP A 84 1.31 5.04 -10.06
CA TRP A 84 0.97 6.47 -10.03
C TRP A 84 -0.48 6.79 -10.38
N GLY A 85 -1.16 5.90 -11.11
CA GLY A 85 -2.47 6.19 -11.72
C GLY A 85 -3.59 6.56 -10.76
N LEU A 86 -3.49 6.18 -9.47
CA LEU A 86 -4.49 6.52 -8.46
C LEU A 86 -4.24 7.87 -7.76
N ALA A 87 -3.11 8.52 -8.05
CA ALA A 87 -2.72 9.79 -7.46
C ALA A 87 -2.47 10.87 -8.54
N PRO A 88 -3.49 11.28 -9.33
CA PRO A 88 -3.34 12.22 -10.43
C PRO A 88 -2.74 13.57 -10.02
N LYS A 89 -2.90 14.00 -8.77
CA LYS A 89 -2.26 15.24 -8.30
C LYS A 89 -0.74 15.11 -8.23
N LEU A 90 -0.20 13.96 -7.81
CA LEU A 90 1.24 13.69 -7.87
C LEU A 90 1.71 13.53 -9.31
N VAL A 91 0.94 12.85 -10.17
CA VAL A 91 1.24 12.71 -11.60
C VAL A 91 1.39 14.08 -12.25
N LYS A 92 0.48 15.01 -11.96
CA LYS A 92 0.53 16.37 -12.47
C LYS A 92 1.85 17.08 -12.09
N LEU A 93 2.24 17.01 -10.83
CA LEU A 93 3.52 17.61 -10.37
C LEU A 93 4.74 16.98 -11.06
N ALA A 94 4.70 15.67 -11.33
CA ALA A 94 5.78 14.98 -12.05
C ALA A 94 5.85 15.42 -13.51
N ILE A 95 4.72 15.50 -14.22
CA ILE A 95 4.64 15.95 -15.64
C ILE A 95 5.10 17.42 -15.77
N GLU A 96 4.74 18.27 -14.79
CA GLU A 96 5.12 19.68 -14.77
C GLU A 96 6.57 19.90 -14.28
N ASN A 97 7.36 18.85 -14.06
CA ASN A 97 8.74 18.93 -13.55
C ASN A 97 8.85 19.69 -12.21
N LYS A 98 7.83 19.58 -11.34
CA LYS A 98 7.81 20.20 -10.01
C LYS A 98 8.44 19.31 -8.93
N ILE A 99 8.49 17.99 -9.17
CA ILE A 99 9.05 16.99 -8.26
C ILE A 99 9.93 16.02 -9.03
N GLN A 100 10.97 15.50 -8.39
CA GLN A 100 11.68 14.32 -8.89
C GLN A 100 10.76 13.09 -8.79
N ALA A 101 10.70 12.28 -9.83
CA ALA A 101 9.73 11.19 -9.92
C ALA A 101 10.37 9.91 -10.43
N TYR A 102 10.22 8.83 -9.64
CA TYR A 102 10.65 7.48 -10.00
C TYR A 102 9.47 6.53 -9.96
N ASN A 103 9.38 5.66 -10.98
CA ASN A 103 8.50 4.51 -10.95
C ASN A 103 9.34 3.23 -10.92
N LEU A 104 9.29 2.53 -9.80
CA LEU A 104 9.96 1.25 -9.60
C LEU A 104 8.93 0.12 -9.53
N PRO A 105 9.29 -1.13 -9.83
CA PRO A 105 8.35 -2.25 -9.66
C PRO A 105 7.85 -2.33 -8.22
N GLN A 106 6.53 -2.46 -8.03
CA GLN A 106 5.91 -2.51 -6.70
C GLN A 106 6.56 -3.57 -5.79
N GLY A 107 6.71 -4.80 -6.28
CA GLY A 107 7.33 -5.88 -5.50
C GLY A 107 8.80 -5.61 -5.15
N VAL A 108 9.52 -4.82 -5.97
CA VAL A 108 10.88 -4.40 -5.63
C VAL A 108 10.88 -3.44 -4.46
N ILE A 109 9.93 -2.49 -4.40
CA ILE A 109 9.83 -1.56 -3.26
C ILE A 109 9.44 -2.33 -1.99
N SER A 110 8.53 -3.29 -2.08
CA SER A 110 8.19 -4.18 -0.95
C SER A 110 9.41 -4.95 -0.43
N HIS A 111 10.21 -5.52 -1.33
CA HIS A 111 11.48 -6.16 -0.95
C HIS A 111 12.49 -5.16 -0.38
N LEU A 112 12.54 -3.95 -0.94
CA LEU A 112 13.47 -2.91 -0.51
C LEU A 112 13.20 -2.49 0.94
N TYR A 113 11.94 -2.44 1.40
CA TYR A 113 11.63 -2.23 2.81
C TYR A 113 12.28 -3.29 3.72
N ARG A 114 12.21 -4.58 3.34
CA ARG A 114 12.84 -5.68 4.08
C ARG A 114 14.37 -5.58 4.05
N ASP A 115 14.93 -5.21 2.92
CA ASP A 115 16.38 -5.07 2.76
C ASP A 115 16.92 -3.86 3.53
N ILE A 116 16.21 -2.73 3.55
CA ILE A 116 16.52 -1.58 4.40
C ILE A 116 16.41 -1.98 5.88
N ALA A 117 15.34 -2.69 6.27
CA ALA A 117 15.18 -3.21 7.62
C ALA A 117 16.32 -4.14 8.05
N ALA A 118 16.88 -4.90 7.12
CA ALA A 118 18.03 -5.79 7.33
C ALA A 118 19.39 -5.07 7.25
N GLY A 119 19.44 -3.76 7.01
CA GLY A 119 20.68 -2.99 6.84
C GLY A 119 21.44 -3.32 5.55
N LYS A 120 20.79 -3.90 4.55
CA LYS A 120 21.41 -4.21 3.27
C LYS A 120 21.57 -2.95 2.40
N PRO A 121 22.54 -2.92 1.49
CA PRO A 121 22.79 -1.76 0.62
C PRO A 121 21.70 -1.55 -0.44
N GLY A 122 20.83 -2.53 -0.67
CA GLY A 122 19.76 -2.50 -1.66
C GLY A 122 19.23 -3.88 -2.03
N THR A 123 18.30 -3.92 -2.95
CA THR A 123 17.66 -5.13 -3.48
C THR A 123 18.29 -5.52 -4.80
N ILE A 124 18.65 -6.81 -4.94
CA ILE A 124 19.17 -7.40 -6.18
C ILE A 124 18.11 -8.31 -6.79
N THR A 125 17.73 -8.05 -8.05
CA THR A 125 16.73 -8.87 -8.75
C THR A 125 16.86 -8.70 -10.27
N HIS A 126 16.34 -9.66 -11.04
CA HIS A 126 16.20 -9.55 -12.49
C HIS A 126 14.97 -8.73 -12.91
N VAL A 127 14.05 -8.46 -11.96
CA VAL A 127 12.82 -7.70 -12.24
C VAL A 127 13.17 -6.28 -12.67
N GLY A 128 12.66 -5.87 -13.82
CA GLY A 128 12.93 -4.56 -14.41
C GLY A 128 13.97 -4.57 -15.54
N LEU A 129 14.77 -5.62 -15.72
CA LEU A 129 15.70 -5.75 -16.86
C LEU A 129 14.93 -5.57 -18.19
N LYS A 130 15.53 -4.80 -19.11
CA LYS A 130 14.98 -4.52 -20.46
C LYS A 130 13.64 -3.78 -20.46
N THR A 131 13.26 -3.18 -19.35
CA THR A 131 12.10 -2.28 -19.24
C THR A 131 12.58 -0.84 -19.02
N PHE A 132 11.67 0.13 -18.94
CA PHE A 132 12.01 1.53 -18.64
C PHE A 132 12.74 1.71 -17.28
N VAL A 133 12.67 0.74 -16.38
CA VAL A 133 13.40 0.76 -15.09
C VAL A 133 14.87 0.38 -15.27
N ASP A 134 15.24 -0.32 -16.35
CA ASP A 134 16.62 -0.62 -16.67
C ASP A 134 17.41 0.69 -16.87
N PRO A 135 18.53 0.91 -16.16
CA PRO A 135 19.28 2.17 -16.26
C PRO A 135 19.88 2.44 -17.64
N ARG A 136 19.95 1.42 -18.50
CA ARG A 136 20.34 1.57 -19.91
C ARG A 136 19.25 2.18 -20.77
N ILE A 137 18.01 2.28 -20.24
CA ILE A 137 16.85 2.94 -20.86
C ILE A 137 16.58 4.23 -20.08
N ASP A 138 15.72 4.21 -19.04
CA ASP A 138 15.35 5.38 -18.25
C ASP A 138 15.75 5.28 -16.77
N GLY A 139 16.08 4.09 -16.25
CA GLY A 139 16.42 3.88 -14.84
C GLY A 139 15.25 4.16 -13.88
N GLY A 140 14.01 4.01 -14.36
CA GLY A 140 12.80 4.31 -13.61
C GLY A 140 12.49 5.80 -13.42
N LYS A 141 13.24 6.69 -14.05
CA LYS A 141 13.03 8.15 -14.00
C LYS A 141 11.87 8.54 -14.89
N LEU A 142 10.96 9.37 -14.40
CA LEU A 142 9.72 9.73 -15.11
C LEU A 142 9.77 11.12 -15.75
N ASN A 143 10.79 11.95 -15.43
CA ASN A 143 10.86 13.31 -15.95
C ASN A 143 12.29 13.86 -15.97
N ASP A 144 12.46 15.04 -16.61
CA ASP A 144 13.75 15.61 -16.91
C ASP A 144 14.53 16.11 -15.70
N ILE A 145 13.87 16.48 -14.59
CA ILE A 145 14.55 16.93 -13.38
C ILE A 145 15.04 15.78 -12.49
N THR A 146 14.62 14.55 -12.77
CA THR A 146 15.04 13.34 -12.04
C THR A 146 16.36 12.86 -12.61
N LYS A 147 17.48 13.17 -11.94
CA LYS A 147 18.85 12.90 -12.46
C LYS A 147 19.58 11.78 -11.75
N GLU A 148 19.35 11.59 -10.43
CA GLU A 148 20.08 10.59 -9.63
C GLU A 148 19.78 9.17 -10.13
N ASP A 149 20.84 8.35 -10.27
CA ASP A 149 20.70 6.93 -10.58
C ASP A 149 20.53 6.12 -9.28
N ILE A 150 19.31 5.62 -9.05
CA ILE A 150 18.99 4.75 -7.91
C ILE A 150 18.89 3.27 -8.30
N VAL A 151 19.04 2.98 -9.58
CA VAL A 151 19.07 1.62 -10.14
C VAL A 151 20.38 1.44 -10.92
N LYS A 152 21.04 0.28 -10.78
CA LYS A 152 22.28 -0.07 -11.49
C LYS A 152 22.19 -1.48 -12.05
N VAL A 153 22.83 -1.74 -13.20
CA VAL A 153 23.08 -3.09 -13.66
C VAL A 153 24.27 -3.65 -12.91
N ILE A 154 24.17 -4.86 -12.43
CA ILE A 154 25.28 -5.62 -11.84
C ILE A 154 25.32 -7.01 -12.44
N GLU A 155 26.48 -7.64 -12.42
CA GLU A 155 26.68 -9.01 -12.88
C GLU A 155 27.05 -9.92 -11.70
N ILE A 156 26.36 -11.05 -11.59
CA ILE A 156 26.65 -12.12 -10.61
C ILE A 156 26.65 -13.45 -11.38
N ASP A 157 27.73 -14.19 -11.31
CA ASP A 157 27.87 -15.49 -11.98
C ASP A 157 27.50 -15.46 -13.47
N ASN A 158 28.00 -14.44 -14.20
CA ASN A 158 27.74 -14.20 -15.64
C ASN A 158 26.25 -13.99 -15.97
N LYS A 159 25.46 -13.52 -15.02
CA LYS A 159 24.05 -13.13 -15.21
C LYS A 159 23.83 -11.69 -14.78
N GLU A 160 23.10 -10.94 -15.61
CA GLU A 160 22.73 -9.57 -15.29
C GLU A 160 21.58 -9.53 -14.29
N TYR A 161 21.68 -8.59 -13.36
CA TYR A 161 20.65 -8.21 -12.40
C TYR A 161 20.58 -6.69 -12.31
N LEU A 162 19.47 -6.19 -11.78
CA LEU A 162 19.35 -4.82 -11.31
C LEU A 162 19.61 -4.77 -9.81
N PHE A 163 20.38 -3.77 -9.41
CA PHE A 163 20.58 -3.38 -8.01
C PHE A 163 19.82 -2.09 -7.76
N TYR A 164 18.80 -2.16 -6.90
CA TYR A 164 18.01 -1.03 -6.43
C TYR A 164 18.59 -0.55 -5.11
N LYS A 165 19.14 0.67 -5.11
CA LYS A 165 19.84 1.25 -3.97
C LYS A 165 18.90 1.48 -2.78
N ALA A 166 19.31 1.06 -1.59
CA ALA A 166 18.64 1.41 -0.33
C ALA A 166 18.81 2.91 -0.02
N PHE A 167 17.83 3.45 0.67
CA PHE A 167 17.82 4.83 1.16
C PHE A 167 17.21 4.87 2.57
N PRO A 168 17.57 5.86 3.42
CA PRO A 168 17.01 5.95 4.76
C PRO A 168 15.53 6.33 4.70
N ILE A 169 14.73 5.76 5.62
CA ILE A 169 13.33 6.11 5.84
C ILE A 169 13.24 6.83 7.19
N ASN A 170 12.94 8.14 7.16
CA ASN A 170 12.87 8.96 8.35
C ASN A 170 11.54 8.80 9.09
N VAL A 171 10.44 8.59 8.33
CA VAL A 171 9.11 8.45 8.89
C VAL A 171 8.36 7.36 8.14
N THR A 172 7.69 6.49 8.87
CA THR A 172 6.71 5.57 8.28
C THR A 172 5.33 5.87 8.83
N LEU A 173 4.36 6.05 7.93
CA LEU A 173 2.95 6.24 8.26
C LEU A 173 2.22 4.92 8.02
N LEU A 174 1.66 4.36 9.08
CA LEU A 174 0.96 3.08 9.05
C LEU A 174 -0.45 3.19 9.60
N ARG A 175 -1.25 2.18 9.29
CA ARG A 175 -2.59 1.99 9.83
C ARG A 175 -2.74 0.59 10.40
N ALA A 176 -3.50 0.47 11.48
CA ALA A 176 -3.91 -0.79 12.09
C ALA A 176 -5.30 -0.67 12.70
N SER A 177 -5.94 -1.78 13.03
CA SER A 177 -7.28 -1.80 13.65
C SER A 177 -7.23 -1.27 15.07
N TYR A 178 -6.44 -1.94 15.92
CA TYR A 178 -6.29 -1.59 17.33
C TYR A 178 -4.82 -1.48 17.71
N ALA A 179 -4.55 -0.63 18.71
CA ALA A 179 -3.27 -0.66 19.42
C ALA A 179 -3.51 -0.68 20.92
N ASP A 180 -2.58 -1.28 21.69
CA ASP A 180 -2.53 -1.04 23.11
C ASP A 180 -1.76 0.26 23.42
N GLU A 181 -1.75 0.67 24.69
CA GLU A 181 -1.10 1.91 25.14
C GLU A 181 0.43 1.92 24.91
N PHE A 182 1.05 0.74 24.71
CA PHE A 182 2.48 0.61 24.39
C PHE A 182 2.75 0.57 22.89
N GLY A 183 1.69 0.52 22.06
CA GLY A 183 1.80 0.54 20.61
C GLY A 183 1.86 -0.82 19.95
N ASN A 184 1.62 -1.93 20.69
CA ASN A 184 1.39 -3.21 20.03
C ASN A 184 0.10 -3.13 19.22
N ALA A 185 0.16 -3.43 17.93
CA ALA A 185 -0.97 -3.21 17.05
C ALA A 185 -1.41 -4.47 16.30
N THR A 186 -2.72 -4.60 16.15
CA THR A 186 -3.38 -5.70 15.44
C THR A 186 -4.16 -5.19 14.25
N MET A 187 -4.41 -6.07 13.27
CA MET A 187 -5.05 -5.71 12.00
C MET A 187 -6.30 -6.55 11.71
N GLU A 188 -6.99 -7.02 12.73
CA GLU A 188 -8.12 -7.95 12.58
C GLU A 188 -9.33 -7.37 11.86
N LYS A 189 -9.47 -6.04 11.77
CA LYS A 189 -10.52 -5.39 10.99
C LYS A 189 -10.04 -4.89 9.62
N GLU A 190 -8.75 -4.93 9.36
CA GLU A 190 -8.23 -4.52 8.07
C GLU A 190 -8.52 -5.60 7.02
N ALA A 191 -8.77 -5.17 5.79
CA ALA A 191 -8.96 -6.09 4.67
C ALA A 191 -7.65 -6.75 4.20
N VAL A 192 -6.51 -6.14 4.56
CA VAL A 192 -5.14 -6.54 4.17
C VAL A 192 -4.14 -6.13 5.25
N THR A 193 -2.98 -6.79 5.30
CA THR A 193 -1.90 -6.50 6.25
C THR A 193 -0.73 -5.74 5.62
N LEU A 194 -0.47 -5.93 4.34
CA LEU A 194 0.53 -5.25 3.51
C LEU A 194 1.96 -5.33 4.10
N ASP A 195 2.77 -4.29 3.84
CA ASP A 195 4.18 -4.19 4.25
C ASP A 195 4.39 -3.61 5.66
N GLY A 196 3.35 -3.49 6.50
CA GLY A 196 3.38 -2.70 7.73
C GLY A 196 4.56 -3.01 8.64
N LEU A 197 4.88 -4.29 8.89
CA LEU A 197 5.99 -4.69 9.75
C LEU A 197 7.35 -4.32 9.13
N SER A 198 7.58 -4.64 7.87
CA SER A 198 8.85 -4.36 7.19
C SER A 198 9.11 -2.86 7.07
N MET A 199 8.08 -2.06 6.81
CA MET A 199 8.15 -0.59 6.80
C MET A 199 8.50 -0.02 8.17
N ALA A 200 7.88 -0.53 9.25
CA ALA A 200 8.19 -0.10 10.61
C ALA A 200 9.65 -0.40 10.97
N GLN A 201 10.12 -1.62 10.65
CA GLN A 201 11.50 -2.02 10.87
C GLN A 201 12.49 -1.19 10.03
N ALA A 202 12.16 -0.90 8.78
CA ALA A 202 12.98 -0.07 7.90
C ALA A 202 13.17 1.35 8.45
N ALA A 203 12.10 1.98 8.95
CA ALA A 203 12.18 3.28 9.60
C ALA A 203 13.07 3.22 10.85
N LYS A 204 12.85 2.26 11.74
CA LYS A 204 13.64 2.14 12.98
C LYS A 204 15.12 1.89 12.71
N ASN A 205 15.45 1.03 11.75
CA ASN A 205 16.83 0.74 11.38
C ASN A 205 17.50 1.88 10.60
N SER A 206 16.71 2.82 10.06
CA SER A 206 17.19 4.09 9.49
C SER A 206 17.35 5.21 10.55
N GLY A 207 17.07 4.93 11.84
CA GLY A 207 17.02 5.95 12.89
C GLY A 207 15.77 6.83 12.86
N GLY A 208 14.75 6.41 12.11
CA GLY A 208 13.49 7.12 11.93
C GLY A 208 12.42 6.77 12.95
N ILE A 209 11.21 7.25 12.70
CA ILE A 209 10.03 7.11 13.55
C ILE A 209 8.88 6.43 12.80
N VAL A 210 8.00 5.78 13.58
CA VAL A 210 6.77 5.15 13.10
C VAL A 210 5.57 5.84 13.73
N ILE A 211 4.70 6.40 12.89
CA ILE A 211 3.43 7.01 13.29
C ILE A 211 2.31 6.07 12.86
N LEU A 212 1.54 5.61 13.82
CA LEU A 212 0.49 4.61 13.62
C LEU A 212 -0.88 5.22 13.81
N GLN A 213 -1.73 5.15 12.79
CA GLN A 213 -3.15 5.45 12.86
C GLN A 213 -3.94 4.21 13.26
N VAL A 214 -4.87 4.32 14.21
CA VAL A 214 -5.72 3.22 14.66
C VAL A 214 -7.18 3.64 14.81
N GLU A 215 -8.10 2.66 14.75
CA GLU A 215 -9.51 2.88 15.07
C GLU A 215 -9.70 3.11 16.56
N LYS A 216 -9.00 2.32 17.41
CA LYS A 216 -9.22 2.33 18.85
C LYS A 216 -7.97 1.91 19.62
N ILE A 217 -7.80 2.49 20.81
CA ILE A 217 -6.84 2.06 21.82
C ILE A 217 -7.52 1.07 22.77
N VAL A 218 -6.81 0.01 23.13
CA VAL A 218 -7.21 -0.97 24.13
C VAL A 218 -6.21 -0.98 25.30
N ALA A 219 -6.62 -1.51 26.43
CA ALA A 219 -5.74 -1.61 27.60
C ALA A 219 -4.53 -2.50 27.31
N ASN A 220 -3.38 -2.11 27.87
CA ASN A 220 -2.14 -2.86 27.72
C ASN A 220 -2.29 -4.33 28.16
N GLY A 221 -1.72 -5.26 27.39
CA GLY A 221 -1.74 -6.70 27.65
C GLY A 221 -3.06 -7.41 27.33
N THR A 222 -4.05 -6.72 26.72
CA THR A 222 -5.32 -7.34 26.31
C THR A 222 -5.32 -7.92 24.90
N LEU A 223 -4.35 -7.55 24.07
CA LEU A 223 -4.19 -8.08 22.73
C LEU A 223 -3.58 -9.50 22.75
N ASP A 224 -4.07 -10.39 21.88
CA ASP A 224 -3.41 -11.69 21.65
C ASP A 224 -2.02 -11.42 21.01
N PRO A 225 -0.92 -11.81 21.67
CA PRO A 225 0.43 -11.52 21.17
C PRO A 225 0.72 -12.16 19.81
N ARG A 226 0.00 -13.23 19.45
CA ARG A 226 0.13 -13.88 18.14
C ARG A 226 -0.56 -13.10 17.01
N LYS A 227 -1.48 -12.19 17.36
CA LYS A 227 -2.19 -11.31 16.41
C LYS A 227 -1.51 -9.94 16.25
N VAL A 228 -0.54 -9.63 17.11
CA VAL A 228 0.23 -8.38 16.98
C VAL A 228 1.04 -8.42 15.68
N LYS A 229 0.68 -7.55 14.76
CA LYS A 229 1.36 -7.40 13.46
C LYS A 229 2.49 -6.37 13.50
N ILE A 230 2.30 -5.31 14.29
CA ILE A 230 3.32 -4.28 14.50
C ILE A 230 3.64 -4.24 15.99
N PRO A 231 4.82 -4.72 16.41
CA PRO A 231 5.24 -4.67 17.81
C PRO A 231 5.41 -3.23 18.30
N GLY A 232 4.94 -2.95 19.51
CA GLY A 232 4.96 -1.61 20.09
C GLY A 232 6.36 -1.00 20.21
N ILE A 233 7.39 -1.82 20.33
CA ILE A 233 8.78 -1.34 20.38
C ILE A 233 9.20 -0.57 19.11
N LEU A 234 8.51 -0.79 18.00
CA LEU A 234 8.75 -0.10 16.72
C LEU A 234 7.96 1.20 16.60
N VAL A 235 6.87 1.39 17.37
CA VAL A 235 5.94 2.51 17.25
C VAL A 235 6.35 3.67 18.13
N ASP A 236 6.41 4.87 17.60
CA ASP A 236 6.77 6.09 18.33
C ASP A 236 5.54 6.97 18.65
N ALA A 237 4.55 7.00 17.77
CA ALA A 237 3.32 7.78 17.96
C ALA A 237 2.09 6.99 17.52
N ILE A 238 0.99 7.13 18.27
CA ILE A 238 -0.30 6.49 18.00
C ILE A 238 -1.37 7.57 17.91
N VAL A 239 -2.13 7.55 16.82
CA VAL A 239 -3.22 8.49 16.56
C VAL A 239 -4.53 7.72 16.42
N ILE A 240 -5.54 8.09 17.22
CA ILE A 240 -6.90 7.59 17.03
C ILE A 240 -7.53 8.37 15.88
N SER A 241 -7.94 7.66 14.85
CA SER A 241 -8.56 8.26 13.66
C SER A 241 -10.03 8.58 13.88
N LYS A 242 -10.52 9.57 13.16
CA LYS A 242 -11.96 9.73 12.97
C LYS A 242 -12.50 8.58 12.12
N PRO A 243 -13.74 8.10 12.38
CA PRO A 243 -14.31 6.98 11.63
C PRO A 243 -14.30 7.17 10.12
N GLU A 244 -14.65 8.36 9.61
CA GLU A 244 -14.67 8.69 8.19
C GLU A 244 -13.29 8.65 7.52
N ASN A 245 -12.21 8.75 8.30
CA ASN A 245 -10.81 8.65 7.85
C ASN A 245 -10.20 7.28 8.17
N HIS A 246 -11.04 6.33 8.59
CA HIS A 246 -10.64 4.96 8.93
C HIS A 246 -11.57 3.94 8.25
N MET A 247 -11.98 4.20 7.03
CA MET A 247 -12.78 3.28 6.22
C MET A 247 -11.93 2.05 5.88
N GLN A 248 -12.49 0.85 5.93
CA GLN A 248 -11.79 -0.39 5.60
C GLN A 248 -11.31 -0.40 4.13
N THR A 249 -12.13 0.16 3.23
CA THR A 249 -11.81 0.47 1.84
C THR A 249 -12.34 1.86 1.50
N TYR A 250 -12.00 2.44 0.34
CA TYR A 250 -12.61 3.73 -0.04
C TYR A 250 -14.09 3.63 -0.42
N ALA A 251 -14.64 2.43 -0.66
CA ALA A 251 -16.06 2.23 -0.96
C ALA A 251 -16.87 1.91 0.29
N GLU A 252 -16.29 1.29 1.31
CA GLU A 252 -17.04 0.74 2.45
C GLU A 252 -16.34 1.06 3.77
N GLN A 253 -17.15 1.51 4.75
CA GLN A 253 -16.68 1.75 6.11
C GLN A 253 -16.16 0.47 6.75
N TYR A 254 -16.90 -0.61 6.63
CA TYR A 254 -16.56 -1.92 7.16
C TYR A 254 -17.39 -3.02 6.49
N ASN A 255 -16.73 -4.09 6.08
CA ASN A 255 -17.35 -5.31 5.59
C ASN A 255 -16.66 -6.52 6.25
N PRO A 256 -17.33 -7.22 7.18
CA PRO A 256 -16.72 -8.30 7.94
C PRO A 256 -16.39 -9.55 7.12
N SER A 257 -16.83 -9.63 5.86
CA SER A 257 -16.42 -10.70 4.95
C SER A 257 -15.03 -10.52 4.37
N TYR A 258 -14.46 -9.29 4.42
CA TYR A 258 -13.12 -9.01 3.90
C TYR A 258 -12.00 -9.46 4.84
N ASN A 259 -12.26 -9.50 6.15
CA ASN A 259 -11.30 -9.92 7.16
C ASN A 259 -11.58 -11.33 7.72
N GLY A 260 -12.61 -12.01 7.19
CA GLY A 260 -12.97 -13.37 7.61
C GLY A 260 -13.77 -13.48 8.91
N GLU A 261 -14.24 -12.36 9.49
CA GLU A 261 -15.10 -12.36 10.68
C GLU A 261 -16.43 -13.09 10.42
N ILE A 262 -16.97 -12.92 9.21
CA ILE A 262 -18.10 -13.69 8.72
C ILE A 262 -17.80 -14.32 7.37
N LYS A 263 -18.57 -15.35 7.02
CA LYS A 263 -18.62 -15.89 5.64
C LYS A 263 -19.92 -15.45 4.99
N MET A 264 -19.81 -14.68 3.90
CA MET A 264 -20.96 -14.31 3.07
C MET A 264 -21.36 -15.48 2.19
N ALA A 265 -22.65 -15.77 2.07
CA ALA A 265 -23.13 -16.75 1.10
C ALA A 265 -22.82 -16.25 -0.33
N LEU A 266 -22.18 -17.09 -1.14
CA LEU A 266 -21.76 -16.72 -2.50
C LEU A 266 -22.95 -16.35 -3.41
N THR A 267 -24.13 -16.89 -3.11
CA THR A 267 -25.41 -16.55 -3.78
C THR A 267 -25.86 -15.11 -3.52
N ASN A 268 -25.36 -14.47 -2.47
CA ASN A 268 -25.69 -13.08 -2.15
C ASN A 268 -24.79 -12.06 -2.88
N ILE A 269 -23.79 -12.55 -3.61
CA ILE A 269 -22.93 -11.66 -4.42
C ILE A 269 -23.68 -11.36 -5.71
N PRO A 270 -23.97 -10.07 -6.00
CA PRO A 270 -24.72 -9.71 -7.19
C PRO A 270 -23.93 -10.06 -8.44
N GLY A 271 -24.62 -10.64 -9.43
CA GLY A 271 -24.05 -10.89 -10.74
C GLY A 271 -23.68 -9.59 -11.46
N LEU A 272 -22.73 -9.66 -12.36
CA LEU A 272 -22.37 -8.50 -13.19
C LEU A 272 -23.54 -8.13 -14.11
N LYS A 273 -23.73 -6.81 -14.28
CA LYS A 273 -24.66 -6.29 -15.29
C LYS A 273 -24.23 -6.81 -16.68
N LEU A 274 -25.18 -7.17 -17.52
CA LEU A 274 -24.89 -7.59 -18.88
C LEU A 274 -24.50 -6.36 -19.72
N ASP A 275 -23.20 -6.17 -19.87
CA ASP A 275 -22.54 -5.15 -20.66
C ASP A 275 -21.26 -5.73 -21.28
N GLU A 276 -20.45 -4.89 -21.91
CA GLU A 276 -19.20 -5.30 -22.56
C GLU A 276 -18.23 -5.95 -21.54
N ARG A 277 -18.17 -5.44 -20.30
CA ARG A 277 -17.32 -5.99 -19.24
C ARG A 277 -17.69 -7.42 -18.90
N LYS A 278 -18.98 -7.71 -18.76
CA LYS A 278 -19.45 -9.09 -18.51
C LYS A 278 -19.12 -10.02 -19.66
N ILE A 279 -19.29 -9.57 -20.91
CA ILE A 279 -18.95 -10.36 -22.10
C ILE A 279 -17.46 -10.69 -22.12
N ILE A 280 -16.60 -9.70 -21.89
CA ILE A 280 -15.14 -9.89 -21.81
C ILE A 280 -14.79 -10.86 -20.67
N SER A 281 -15.38 -10.66 -19.50
CA SER A 281 -15.13 -11.51 -18.32
C SER A 281 -15.57 -12.95 -18.56
N ARG A 282 -16.70 -13.18 -19.23
CA ARG A 282 -17.17 -14.51 -19.65
C ARG A 282 -16.21 -15.18 -20.62
N ARG A 283 -15.76 -14.45 -21.64
CA ARG A 283 -14.78 -15.00 -22.59
C ARG A 283 -13.47 -15.36 -21.89
N ALA A 284 -12.98 -14.51 -20.98
CA ALA A 284 -11.77 -14.77 -20.23
C ALA A 284 -11.94 -15.93 -19.22
N ALA A 285 -13.12 -16.06 -18.61
CA ALA A 285 -13.42 -17.16 -17.70
C ALA A 285 -13.34 -18.55 -18.39
N MET A 286 -13.53 -18.62 -19.70
CA MET A 286 -13.36 -19.88 -20.48
C MET A 286 -11.90 -20.36 -20.54
N GLU A 287 -10.93 -19.49 -20.22
CA GLU A 287 -9.50 -19.83 -20.16
C GLU A 287 -9.07 -20.33 -18.75
N LEU A 288 -9.99 -20.30 -17.78
CA LEU A 288 -9.70 -20.78 -16.43
C LEU A 288 -9.48 -22.30 -16.44
N ILE A 289 -8.38 -22.72 -15.85
CA ILE A 289 -8.02 -24.13 -15.71
C ILE A 289 -8.45 -24.61 -14.32
N PRO A 290 -9.19 -25.72 -14.19
CA PRO A 290 -9.57 -26.26 -12.89
C PRO A 290 -8.36 -26.45 -11.97
N ASN A 291 -8.50 -26.02 -10.71
CA ASN A 291 -7.45 -26.04 -9.68
C ASN A 291 -6.23 -25.15 -9.96
N ALA A 292 -6.28 -24.25 -10.95
CA ALA A 292 -5.21 -23.29 -11.17
C ALA A 292 -5.23 -22.17 -10.12
N ILE A 293 -4.06 -21.66 -9.83
CA ILE A 293 -3.91 -20.41 -9.07
C ILE A 293 -3.95 -19.27 -10.08
N THR A 294 -4.91 -18.37 -9.91
CA THR A 294 -5.16 -17.27 -10.84
C THR A 294 -5.00 -15.93 -10.12
N ASN A 295 -4.06 -15.10 -10.57
CA ASN A 295 -3.95 -13.73 -10.10
C ASN A 295 -4.82 -12.82 -10.97
N LEU A 296 -5.69 -12.03 -10.34
CA LEU A 296 -6.59 -11.09 -11.03
C LEU A 296 -6.24 -9.66 -10.65
N GLY A 297 -6.08 -8.81 -11.68
CA GLY A 297 -5.86 -7.38 -11.52
C GLY A 297 -7.15 -6.57 -11.43
N ILE A 298 -7.01 -5.30 -11.05
CA ILE A 298 -8.11 -4.33 -10.98
C ILE A 298 -8.75 -4.08 -12.37
N GLY A 299 -10.02 -3.75 -12.37
CA GLY A 299 -10.78 -3.33 -13.55
C GLY A 299 -11.52 -4.48 -14.23
N VAL A 300 -11.31 -4.70 -15.52
CA VAL A 300 -12.02 -5.76 -16.25
C VAL A 300 -11.68 -7.17 -15.73
N PRO A 301 -10.42 -7.50 -15.37
CA PRO A 301 -10.07 -8.84 -14.87
C PRO A 301 -10.79 -9.24 -13.58
N GLU A 302 -11.13 -8.30 -12.69
CA GLU A 302 -11.88 -8.62 -11.46
C GLU A 302 -13.24 -9.29 -11.74
N GLY A 303 -13.84 -8.96 -12.88
CA GLY A 303 -15.10 -9.54 -13.32
C GLY A 303 -15.04 -11.05 -13.63
N ILE A 304 -13.86 -11.62 -13.85
CA ILE A 304 -13.68 -13.04 -14.16
C ILE A 304 -14.14 -13.91 -12.99
N SER A 305 -13.73 -13.58 -11.77
CA SER A 305 -14.14 -14.32 -10.57
C SER A 305 -15.63 -14.17 -10.25
N MET A 306 -16.21 -13.01 -10.52
CA MET A 306 -17.65 -12.77 -10.36
C MET A 306 -18.47 -13.61 -11.34
N VAL A 307 -18.06 -13.66 -12.60
CA VAL A 307 -18.69 -14.50 -13.62
C VAL A 307 -18.50 -15.98 -13.28
N ALA A 308 -17.30 -16.39 -12.87
CA ALA A 308 -17.02 -17.77 -12.47
C ALA A 308 -17.92 -18.22 -11.31
N ASN A 309 -18.17 -17.33 -10.34
CA ASN A 309 -19.13 -17.59 -9.25
C ASN A 309 -20.58 -17.68 -9.77
N GLU A 310 -21.01 -16.70 -10.59
CA GLU A 310 -22.37 -16.64 -11.14
C GLU A 310 -22.72 -17.89 -11.99
N GLU A 311 -21.77 -18.39 -12.76
CA GLU A 311 -21.95 -19.54 -13.66
C GLU A 311 -21.59 -20.89 -13.02
N GLY A 312 -21.19 -20.88 -11.74
CA GLY A 312 -20.87 -22.11 -10.99
C GLY A 312 -19.59 -22.83 -11.43
N ILE A 313 -18.72 -22.16 -12.20
CA ILE A 313 -17.45 -22.71 -12.68
C ILE A 313 -16.26 -22.33 -11.76
N GLY A 314 -16.53 -21.59 -10.70
CA GLY A 314 -15.51 -21.13 -9.75
C GLY A 314 -15.04 -22.19 -8.73
N SER A 315 -15.66 -23.38 -8.71
CA SER A 315 -15.26 -24.44 -7.78
C SER A 315 -13.85 -24.95 -8.10
N GLY A 316 -12.96 -24.88 -7.10
CA GLY A 316 -11.55 -25.26 -7.27
C GLY A 316 -10.63 -24.15 -7.82
N LEU A 317 -11.17 -22.98 -8.17
CA LEU A 317 -10.33 -21.83 -8.55
C LEU A 317 -9.75 -21.18 -7.29
N LYS A 318 -8.43 -21.02 -7.26
CA LYS A 318 -7.72 -20.24 -6.23
C LYS A 318 -7.38 -18.87 -6.78
N VAL A 319 -8.14 -17.85 -6.39
CA VAL A 319 -7.85 -16.47 -6.77
C VAL A 319 -6.86 -15.87 -5.79
N THR A 320 -5.88 -15.13 -6.30
CA THR A 320 -4.94 -14.34 -5.49
C THR A 320 -4.98 -12.90 -5.92
N LEU A 321 -4.78 -12.00 -4.96
CA LEU A 321 -4.59 -10.56 -5.19
C LEU A 321 -3.18 -10.16 -4.79
N GLU A 322 -2.63 -9.19 -5.49
CA GLU A 322 -1.29 -8.65 -5.19
C GLU A 322 -1.20 -7.99 -3.80
N SER A 323 -2.34 -7.60 -3.23
CA SER A 323 -2.47 -7.01 -1.88
C SER A 323 -2.38 -8.03 -0.73
N GLY A 324 -2.32 -9.35 -1.02
CA GLY A 324 -2.13 -10.40 -0.04
C GLY A 324 -3.28 -11.40 0.16
N PRO A 325 -4.56 -11.12 -0.15
CA PRO A 325 -5.64 -12.11 -0.04
C PRO A 325 -5.46 -13.29 -0.99
N ILE A 326 -5.70 -14.48 -0.46
CA ILE A 326 -5.77 -15.75 -1.22
C ILE A 326 -7.15 -16.34 -1.01
N GLY A 327 -7.77 -16.78 -2.09
CA GLY A 327 -9.13 -17.32 -2.09
C GLY A 327 -10.20 -16.24 -2.01
N GLY A 328 -11.44 -16.67 -2.04
CA GLY A 328 -12.60 -15.78 -2.07
C GLY A 328 -12.82 -15.10 -3.42
N ILE A 329 -13.61 -14.05 -3.41
CA ILE A 329 -13.96 -13.27 -4.61
C ILE A 329 -13.43 -11.85 -4.42
N PRO A 330 -12.54 -11.36 -5.31
CA PRO A 330 -12.06 -9.99 -5.28
C PRO A 330 -13.18 -8.97 -5.23
N ALA A 331 -13.08 -8.01 -4.32
CA ALA A 331 -13.97 -6.86 -4.30
C ALA A 331 -13.62 -5.92 -5.46
N GLY A 332 -14.63 -5.27 -6.03
CA GLY A 332 -14.45 -4.41 -7.20
C GLY A 332 -14.27 -2.93 -6.89
N GLY A 333 -13.79 -2.17 -7.87
CA GLY A 333 -13.72 -0.72 -7.81
C GLY A 333 -12.85 -0.20 -6.66
N LEU A 334 -13.35 0.72 -5.86
CA LEU A 334 -12.63 1.33 -4.72
C LEU A 334 -12.48 0.39 -3.50
N SER A 335 -13.05 -0.82 -3.56
CA SER A 335 -12.77 -1.90 -2.59
C SER A 335 -11.75 -2.91 -3.11
N PHE A 336 -11.20 -2.74 -4.33
CA PHE A 336 -10.19 -3.64 -4.85
C PHE A 336 -8.95 -3.67 -3.93
N GLY A 337 -8.40 -4.86 -3.78
CA GLY A 337 -7.40 -5.18 -2.75
C GLY A 337 -7.98 -6.03 -1.62
N ALA A 338 -9.29 -5.89 -1.35
CA ALA A 338 -10.03 -6.78 -0.47
C ALA A 338 -10.59 -8.00 -1.23
N SER A 339 -10.86 -9.08 -0.51
CA SER A 339 -11.54 -10.26 -1.05
C SER A 339 -12.71 -10.65 -0.14
N ILE A 340 -13.87 -10.94 -0.73
CA ILE A 340 -15.01 -11.52 0.00
C ILE A 340 -14.66 -12.95 0.35
N ASN A 341 -14.74 -13.32 1.62
CA ASN A 341 -14.42 -14.66 2.12
C ASN A 341 -13.00 -15.14 1.80
N PRO A 342 -11.96 -14.39 2.06
CA PRO A 342 -10.60 -14.86 1.84
C PRO A 342 -10.34 -16.14 2.66
N GLU A 343 -9.47 -17.02 2.16
CA GLU A 343 -8.98 -18.19 2.90
C GLU A 343 -7.80 -17.82 3.78
N SER A 344 -6.96 -16.90 3.31
CA SER A 344 -5.86 -16.31 4.06
C SER A 344 -5.56 -14.90 3.56
N ILE A 345 -4.92 -14.10 4.42
CA ILE A 345 -4.42 -12.76 4.12
C ILE A 345 -2.95 -12.76 4.54
N LEU A 346 -2.08 -12.65 3.56
CA LEU A 346 -0.62 -12.65 3.75
C LEU A 346 -0.08 -11.22 3.80
N ASP A 347 1.05 -11.05 4.46
CA ASP A 347 1.84 -9.84 4.37
C ASP A 347 2.43 -9.75 2.94
N GLN A 348 2.49 -8.56 2.40
CA GLN A 348 2.93 -8.27 1.03
C GLN A 348 4.45 -8.44 0.87
#